data_1531e425ca35bc6c065a1c34c4e9198b
#
_entry.id   1531e425ca35bc6c065a1c34c4e9198b
#
_cell.length_a   1.000
_cell.length_b   1.000
_cell.length_c   1.000
_cell.angle_alpha   90.00
_cell.angle_beta   90.00
_cell.angle_gamma   90.00
#
_symmetry.space_group_name_H-M   'P 1'
#
loop_
_entity.id
_entity.type
_entity.pdbx_description
1 polymer ?
#
loop_
_entity_poly.entity_id
_entity_poly.type
_entity_poly.pdbx_seq_one_letter_code
_entity_poly.pdbx_strand_id
1 'polypeptide(L)'
;EEGWLVVSDESRTQLMISPGITLQGLEKKNTGDLPEWAKDGSESARLVYYYFRPGYQLNLDVERLEDAAVEPAWINKANFNSVVTEDGQMMTRMWLEVNNHGKQFLAITLPGKEAEILSVFVNGQARRPTQQGEQFLVPLENSSELGAFPVEVIYTSRVDFPRMSGRVELPTPRFDVKLNNAHWWLYLPRDYAYSSFEGSMNRTDSQAIARRVSKLDTTKDGRLDK
;
A
#
# COMPACT_ATOMS: atom_id res chain seq x y z
N GLU A 1 -2.20 -56.02 4.68
CA GLU A 1 -3.13 -54.96 4.26
C GLU A 1 -2.34 -53.76 3.81
N GLU A 2 -2.67 -53.24 2.66
CA GLU A 2 -2.07 -52.08 2.03
C GLU A 2 -3.15 -51.02 1.78
N GLY A 3 -2.79 -49.74 1.72
CA GLY A 3 -3.76 -48.69 1.49
C GLY A 3 -3.16 -47.32 1.27
N TRP A 4 -4.06 -46.37 1.14
CA TRP A 4 -3.73 -44.99 0.89
C TRP A 4 -4.10 -44.12 2.08
N LEU A 5 -3.24 -43.16 2.39
CA LEU A 5 -3.47 -42.11 3.40
C LEU A 5 -3.44 -40.75 2.70
N VAL A 6 -4.57 -40.08 2.74
CA VAL A 6 -4.72 -38.74 2.14
C VAL A 6 -4.91 -37.73 3.25
N VAL A 7 -4.08 -36.72 3.26
CA VAL A 7 -4.23 -35.57 4.17
C VAL A 7 -4.81 -34.40 3.37
N SER A 8 -6.01 -33.99 3.74
CA SER A 8 -6.74 -32.89 3.12
C SER A 8 -6.85 -31.70 4.08
N ASP A 9 -6.83 -30.50 3.51
CA ASP A 9 -7.08 -29.26 4.24
C ASP A 9 -8.49 -28.76 3.90
N GLU A 10 -9.42 -28.96 4.82
CA GLU A 10 -10.80 -28.48 4.73
C GLU A 10 -11.02 -27.18 5.54
N SER A 11 -9.95 -26.61 6.08
CA SER A 11 -10.03 -25.36 6.83
C SER A 11 -10.34 -24.18 5.92
N ARG A 12 -11.03 -23.17 6.46
CA ARG A 12 -11.23 -21.89 5.75
C ARG A 12 -9.98 -21.01 5.78
N THR A 13 -8.98 -21.36 6.57
CA THR A 13 -7.69 -20.69 6.70
C THR A 13 -6.63 -21.54 6.02
N GLN A 14 -5.72 -20.90 5.29
CA GLN A 14 -4.62 -21.63 4.66
C GLN A 14 -3.70 -22.20 5.74
N LEU A 15 -3.62 -23.53 5.78
CA LEU A 15 -2.69 -24.24 6.63
C LEU A 15 -1.46 -24.64 5.81
N MET A 16 -0.26 -24.40 6.35
CA MET A 16 0.95 -25.00 5.81
C MET A 16 1.14 -26.36 6.51
N ILE A 17 0.90 -27.43 5.78
CA ILE A 17 1.05 -28.79 6.27
C ILE A 17 2.30 -29.38 5.63
N SER A 18 3.29 -29.72 6.46
CA SER A 18 4.51 -30.38 6.01
C SER A 18 4.67 -31.73 6.71
N PRO A 19 5.26 -32.75 6.01
CA PRO A 19 5.56 -34.00 6.67
C PRO A 19 6.63 -33.77 7.74
N GLY A 20 6.35 -34.18 8.96
CA GLY A 20 7.35 -34.23 10.03
C GLY A 20 8.47 -35.24 9.74
N ILE A 21 9.51 -35.23 10.57
CA ILE A 21 10.76 -36.00 10.36
C ILE A 21 10.56 -37.52 10.36
N THR A 22 9.45 -38.02 10.88
CA THR A 22 9.22 -39.48 11.03
C THR A 22 8.15 -39.98 10.07
N LEU A 23 8.61 -40.58 8.97
CA LEU A 23 7.77 -41.34 8.05
C LEU A 23 8.16 -42.79 8.17
N GLN A 24 7.46 -43.58 9.03
CA GLN A 24 7.69 -45.02 9.13
C GLN A 24 6.59 -45.75 8.37
N GLY A 25 6.99 -46.61 7.41
CA GLY A 25 6.08 -47.48 6.69
C GLY A 25 5.18 -46.78 5.67
N LEU A 26 5.48 -45.51 5.35
CA LEU A 26 4.75 -44.69 4.38
C LEU A 26 5.64 -44.28 3.20
N GLU A 27 5.11 -44.42 1.99
CA GLU A 27 5.73 -43.96 0.76
C GLU A 27 4.95 -42.74 0.23
N LYS A 28 5.63 -41.61 0.02
CA LYS A 28 5.00 -40.41 -0.55
C LYS A 28 4.63 -40.64 -2.02
N LYS A 29 3.41 -40.31 -2.39
CA LYS A 29 2.88 -40.39 -3.74
C LYS A 29 2.32 -39.03 -4.18
N ASN A 30 2.04 -38.90 -5.48
CA ASN A 30 1.35 -37.75 -6.02
C ASN A 30 -0.17 -37.99 -6.04
N THR A 31 -0.95 -36.92 -6.05
CA THR A 31 -2.42 -37.01 -6.15
C THR A 31 -2.88 -37.75 -7.42
N GLY A 32 -2.10 -37.65 -8.50
CA GLY A 32 -2.37 -38.37 -9.74
C GLY A 32 -2.26 -39.89 -9.64
N ASP A 33 -1.50 -40.41 -8.65
CA ASP A 33 -1.28 -41.84 -8.43
C ASP A 33 -2.42 -42.50 -7.63
N LEU A 34 -3.37 -41.70 -7.13
CA LEU A 34 -4.54 -42.20 -6.40
C LEU A 34 -5.41 -43.10 -7.32
N PRO A 35 -5.90 -44.24 -6.82
CA PRO A 35 -6.87 -45.04 -7.55
C PRO A 35 -8.19 -44.26 -7.71
N GLU A 36 -8.96 -44.58 -8.76
CA GLU A 36 -10.20 -43.86 -9.10
C GLU A 36 -11.17 -43.73 -7.92
N TRP A 37 -11.30 -44.77 -7.09
CA TRP A 37 -12.19 -44.77 -5.92
C TRP A 37 -11.74 -43.79 -4.80
N ALA A 38 -10.48 -43.38 -4.79
CA ALA A 38 -9.90 -42.46 -3.80
C ALA A 38 -9.71 -41.03 -4.35
N LYS A 39 -10.09 -40.80 -5.61
CA LYS A 39 -10.01 -39.45 -6.21
C LYS A 39 -11.17 -38.57 -5.85
N ASP A 40 -12.34 -39.11 -5.52
CA ASP A 40 -13.49 -38.37 -5.06
C ASP A 40 -13.14 -37.65 -3.74
N GLY A 41 -13.17 -36.30 -3.74
CA GLY A 41 -12.79 -35.47 -2.60
C GLY A 41 -11.28 -35.16 -2.48
N SER A 42 -10.45 -35.61 -3.45
CA SER A 42 -9.00 -35.37 -3.43
C SER A 42 -8.60 -33.94 -3.89
N GLU A 43 -9.54 -33.09 -4.28
CA GLU A 43 -9.25 -31.71 -4.72
C GLU A 43 -8.57 -30.85 -3.64
N SER A 44 -8.87 -31.14 -2.38
CA SER A 44 -8.23 -30.50 -1.21
C SER A 44 -7.01 -31.26 -0.67
N ALA A 45 -6.59 -32.36 -1.34
CA ALA A 45 -5.47 -33.18 -0.88
C ALA A 45 -4.15 -32.39 -0.92
N ARG A 46 -3.47 -32.35 0.23
CA ARG A 46 -2.15 -31.72 0.40
C ARG A 46 -1.02 -32.72 0.38
N LEU A 47 -1.22 -33.88 1.01
CA LEU A 47 -0.23 -34.95 1.08
C LEU A 47 -0.91 -36.28 0.80
N VAL A 48 -0.23 -37.15 0.05
CA VAL A 48 -0.69 -38.50 -0.30
C VAL A 48 0.41 -39.48 0.00
N TYR A 49 0.07 -40.57 0.72
CA TYR A 49 0.98 -41.64 1.07
C TYR A 49 0.35 -43.01 0.77
N TYR A 50 1.20 -43.95 0.44
CA TYR A 50 0.86 -45.34 0.31
C TYR A 50 1.53 -46.15 1.43
N TYR A 51 0.85 -47.10 2.04
CA TYR A 51 1.41 -48.00 3.04
C TYR A 51 1.24 -49.46 2.65
N PHE A 52 2.28 -50.27 2.93
CA PHE A 52 2.32 -51.69 2.61
C PHE A 52 1.96 -52.57 3.80
N ARG A 53 2.03 -52.06 5.01
CA ARG A 53 1.82 -52.80 6.26
C ARG A 53 1.15 -51.95 7.30
N PRO A 54 0.31 -52.53 8.18
CA PRO A 54 -0.20 -51.83 9.35
C PRO A 54 0.96 -51.42 10.31
N GLY A 55 0.75 -50.39 11.09
CA GLY A 55 1.76 -49.88 12.03
C GLY A 55 2.59 -48.71 11.49
N TYR A 56 2.09 -48.01 10.47
CA TYR A 56 2.70 -46.77 9.99
C TYR A 56 2.54 -45.63 10.99
N GLN A 57 3.46 -44.65 10.94
CA GLN A 57 3.43 -43.45 11.70
C GLN A 57 3.69 -42.24 10.79
N LEU A 58 2.79 -41.23 10.86
CA LEU A 58 2.90 -39.98 10.16
C LEU A 58 2.84 -38.84 11.19
N ASN A 59 3.93 -38.09 11.31
CA ASN A 59 3.93 -36.84 12.07
C ASN A 59 3.78 -35.70 11.08
N LEU A 60 2.87 -34.79 11.38
CA LEU A 60 2.62 -33.59 10.58
C LEU A 60 2.99 -32.35 11.39
N ASP A 61 3.76 -31.47 10.78
CA ASP A 61 3.93 -30.12 11.27
C ASP A 61 2.88 -29.25 10.60
N VAL A 62 1.99 -28.67 11.42
CA VAL A 62 0.90 -27.84 10.95
C VAL A 62 1.10 -26.43 11.46
N GLU A 63 1.38 -25.52 10.53
CA GLU A 63 1.49 -24.10 10.82
C GLU A 63 0.27 -23.38 10.26
N ARG A 64 -0.41 -22.63 11.13
CA ARG A 64 -1.49 -21.78 10.70
C ARG A 64 -0.89 -20.50 10.14
N LEU A 65 -1.02 -20.30 8.84
CA LEU A 65 -0.71 -19.01 8.25
C LEU A 65 -1.77 -18.01 8.74
N GLU A 66 -1.33 -17.05 9.53
CA GLU A 66 -2.19 -15.91 9.84
C GLU A 66 -2.59 -15.25 8.51
N ASP A 67 -3.88 -14.99 8.33
CA ASP A 67 -4.36 -14.20 7.20
C ASP A 67 -3.55 -12.91 7.21
N ALA A 68 -2.75 -12.69 6.18
CA ALA A 68 -2.08 -11.42 6.02
C ALA A 68 -3.18 -10.36 6.06
N ALA A 69 -3.17 -9.51 7.09
CA ALA A 69 -4.16 -8.45 7.23
C ALA A 69 -4.12 -7.61 5.95
N VAL A 70 -5.09 -7.84 5.08
CA VAL A 70 -5.21 -7.06 3.84
C VAL A 70 -5.49 -5.64 4.30
N GLU A 71 -4.58 -4.73 4.02
CA GLU A 71 -4.77 -3.32 4.35
C GLU A 71 -6.08 -2.84 3.70
N PRO A 72 -7.06 -2.35 4.48
CA PRO A 72 -8.37 -2.00 3.93
C PRO A 72 -8.31 -0.80 2.99
N ALA A 73 -7.22 -0.03 3.01
CA ALA A 73 -6.96 1.07 2.09
C ALA A 73 -5.46 1.41 2.04
N TRP A 74 -5.01 1.94 0.91
CA TRP A 74 -3.67 2.49 0.74
C TRP A 74 -3.65 3.60 -0.31
N ILE A 75 -2.60 4.42 -0.27
CA ILE A 75 -2.36 5.48 -1.25
C ILE A 75 -1.26 5.01 -2.20
N ASN A 76 -1.59 4.80 -3.48
CA ASN A 76 -0.62 4.42 -4.50
C ASN A 76 0.39 5.55 -4.76
N LYS A 77 -0.15 6.76 -4.90
CA LYS A 77 0.62 7.93 -5.26
C LYS A 77 0.06 9.18 -4.58
N ALA A 78 0.96 10.00 -4.07
CA ALA A 78 0.65 11.35 -3.59
C ALA A 78 1.45 12.39 -4.37
N ASN A 79 0.78 13.42 -4.85
CA ASN A 79 1.41 14.57 -5.48
C ASN A 79 1.10 15.81 -4.62
N PHE A 80 2.14 16.44 -4.09
CA PHE A 80 2.04 17.68 -3.34
C PHE A 80 2.54 18.83 -4.20
N ASN A 81 1.76 19.90 -4.25
CA ASN A 81 2.17 21.17 -4.86
C ASN A 81 2.03 22.24 -3.81
N SER A 82 3.14 22.74 -3.31
CA SER A 82 3.17 23.73 -2.22
C SER A 82 3.83 25.00 -2.66
N VAL A 83 3.20 26.11 -2.30
CA VAL A 83 3.76 27.47 -2.42
C VAL A 83 3.98 27.99 -1.02
N VAL A 84 5.18 28.49 -0.74
CA VAL A 84 5.56 29.09 0.53
C VAL A 84 5.87 30.57 0.29
N THR A 85 5.33 31.44 1.13
CA THR A 85 5.59 32.86 1.09
C THR A 85 6.67 33.25 2.09
N GLU A 86 7.24 34.48 1.98
CA GLU A 86 8.29 34.99 2.87
C GLU A 86 7.84 35.15 4.32
N ASP A 87 6.56 35.37 4.56
CA ASP A 87 5.96 35.44 5.90
C ASP A 87 5.62 34.06 6.47
N GLY A 88 6.01 32.97 5.77
CA GLY A 88 5.85 31.60 6.23
C GLY A 88 4.45 31.02 6.01
N GLN A 89 3.57 31.66 5.25
CA GLN A 89 2.32 31.03 4.84
C GLN A 89 2.62 29.96 3.78
N MET A 90 2.00 28.81 3.93
CA MET A 90 2.12 27.71 2.98
C MET A 90 0.73 27.29 2.53
N MET A 91 0.51 27.24 1.22
CA MET A 91 -0.66 26.63 0.61
C MET A 91 -0.25 25.38 -0.12
N THR A 92 -0.94 24.29 0.12
CA THR A 92 -0.65 23.00 -0.52
C THR A 92 -1.91 22.43 -1.17
N ARG A 93 -1.77 22.09 -2.44
CA ARG A 93 -2.69 21.19 -3.15
C ARG A 93 -2.10 19.78 -3.09
N MET A 94 -2.84 18.88 -2.49
CA MET A 94 -2.49 17.46 -2.36
C MET A 94 -3.45 16.64 -3.21
N TRP A 95 -2.91 15.84 -4.11
CA TRP A 95 -3.65 14.90 -4.94
C TRP A 95 -3.19 13.48 -4.60
N LEU A 96 -4.13 12.63 -4.20
CA LEU A 96 -3.89 11.26 -3.76
C LEU A 96 -4.61 10.29 -4.69
N GLU A 97 -3.96 9.21 -5.07
CA GLU A 97 -4.56 8.06 -5.73
C GLU A 97 -4.81 6.97 -4.69
N VAL A 98 -6.06 6.77 -4.32
CA VAL A 98 -6.47 5.93 -3.19
C VAL A 98 -7.12 4.65 -3.67
N ASN A 99 -6.63 3.51 -3.18
CA ASN A 99 -7.33 2.23 -3.22
C ASN A 99 -8.04 2.01 -1.88
N ASN A 100 -9.31 1.67 -1.92
CA ASN A 100 -10.11 1.44 -0.72
C ASN A 100 -11.01 0.21 -0.87
N HIS A 101 -10.87 -0.75 0.04
CA HIS A 101 -11.63 -2.01 0.08
C HIS A 101 -12.51 -2.15 1.34
N GLY A 102 -12.80 -1.04 2.02
CA GLY A 102 -13.71 -1.08 3.17
C GLY A 102 -13.47 -0.06 4.27
N LYS A 103 -12.48 0.84 4.11
CA LYS A 103 -12.26 1.92 5.07
C LYS A 103 -13.25 3.04 4.83
N GLN A 104 -13.93 3.51 5.88
CA GLN A 104 -14.94 4.56 5.76
C GLN A 104 -14.36 5.97 5.61
N PHE A 105 -13.22 6.23 6.27
CA PHE A 105 -12.57 7.53 6.31
C PHE A 105 -11.06 7.40 6.12
N LEU A 106 -10.47 8.34 5.42
CA LEU A 106 -9.03 8.59 5.43
C LEU A 106 -8.73 9.63 6.50
N ALA A 107 -7.95 9.26 7.52
CA ALA A 107 -7.52 10.23 8.53
C ALA A 107 -6.24 10.92 8.06
N ILE A 108 -6.29 12.26 8.03
CA ILE A 108 -5.18 13.11 7.62
C ILE A 108 -4.81 14.02 8.78
N THR A 109 -3.56 13.96 9.21
CA THR A 109 -2.99 14.97 10.13
C THR A 109 -2.22 15.98 9.29
N LEU A 110 -2.67 17.23 9.30
CA LEU A 110 -2.02 18.29 8.56
C LEU A 110 -0.74 18.75 9.25
N PRO A 111 0.26 19.16 8.48
CA PRO A 111 1.53 19.66 9.02
C PRO A 111 1.49 21.14 9.31
N GLY A 112 2.41 21.59 10.16
CA GLY A 112 2.61 23.01 10.45
C GLY A 112 1.66 23.56 11.51
N LYS A 113 1.75 24.87 11.69
CA LYS A 113 0.90 25.63 12.61
C LYS A 113 -0.33 26.14 11.87
N GLU A 114 -1.42 26.37 12.58
CA GLU A 114 -2.65 26.99 12.03
C GLU A 114 -3.14 26.30 10.74
N ALA A 115 -3.02 24.96 10.70
CA ALA A 115 -3.37 24.22 9.50
C ALA A 115 -4.90 24.12 9.32
N GLU A 116 -5.39 24.50 8.13
CA GLU A 116 -6.81 24.52 7.79
C GLU A 116 -7.06 23.94 6.41
N ILE A 117 -8.09 23.08 6.29
CA ILE A 117 -8.54 22.56 5.00
C ILE A 117 -9.47 23.57 4.33
N LEU A 118 -9.12 23.98 3.11
CA LEU A 118 -9.95 24.85 2.28
C LEU A 118 -10.96 24.09 1.46
N SER A 119 -10.56 22.97 0.89
CA SER A 119 -11.45 22.13 0.07
C SER A 119 -11.01 20.68 0.03
N VAL A 120 -11.99 19.78 -0.12
CA VAL A 120 -11.77 18.33 -0.32
C VAL A 120 -12.67 17.86 -1.44
N PHE A 121 -12.08 17.10 -2.37
CA PHE A 121 -12.82 16.38 -3.41
C PHE A 121 -12.45 14.90 -3.36
N VAL A 122 -13.45 14.04 -3.38
CA VAL A 122 -13.29 12.59 -3.49
C VAL A 122 -13.96 12.16 -4.77
N ASN A 123 -13.20 11.55 -5.66
CA ASN A 123 -13.67 11.13 -6.99
C ASN A 123 -14.36 12.29 -7.78
N GLY A 124 -13.80 13.51 -7.66
CA GLY A 124 -14.33 14.72 -8.30
C GLY A 124 -15.55 15.36 -7.60
N GLN A 125 -16.07 14.74 -6.53
CA GLN A 125 -17.19 15.27 -5.76
C GLN A 125 -16.71 16.00 -4.51
N ALA A 126 -17.23 17.21 -4.26
CA ALA A 126 -16.93 17.96 -3.06
C ALA A 126 -17.42 17.20 -1.82
N ARG A 127 -16.56 17.05 -0.83
CA ARG A 127 -16.85 16.39 0.45
C ARG A 127 -16.46 17.30 1.60
N ARG A 128 -17.17 17.19 2.72
CA ARG A 128 -16.81 17.87 3.95
C ARG A 128 -16.05 16.91 4.85
N PRO A 129 -14.78 17.20 5.21
CA PRO A 129 -14.08 16.43 6.22
C PRO A 129 -14.65 16.74 7.61
N THR A 130 -14.59 15.76 8.51
CA THR A 130 -14.91 15.96 9.93
C THR A 130 -13.62 16.08 10.71
N GLN A 131 -13.47 17.10 11.53
CA GLN A 131 -12.31 17.23 12.40
C GLN A 131 -12.53 16.44 13.68
N GLN A 132 -11.55 15.60 14.01
CA GLN A 132 -11.50 14.84 15.26
C GLN A 132 -10.12 15.02 15.91
N GLY A 133 -10.04 15.88 16.90
CA GLY A 133 -8.75 16.29 17.48
C GLY A 133 -7.86 16.96 16.44
N GLU A 134 -6.67 16.42 16.23
CA GLU A 134 -5.70 16.90 15.22
C GLU A 134 -5.88 16.29 13.83
N GLN A 135 -6.83 15.36 13.68
CA GLN A 135 -7.06 14.64 12.44
C GLN A 135 -8.29 15.15 11.70
N PHE A 136 -8.20 15.19 10.40
CA PHE A 136 -9.30 15.42 9.49
C PHE A 136 -9.72 14.10 8.85
N LEU A 137 -10.96 13.69 9.08
CA LEU A 137 -11.55 12.47 8.54
C LEU A 137 -12.23 12.79 7.21
N VAL A 138 -11.63 12.34 6.12
CA VAL A 138 -12.16 12.48 4.76
C VAL A 138 -12.99 11.24 4.43
N PRO A 139 -14.29 11.34 4.14
CA PRO A 139 -15.11 10.19 3.78
C PRO A 139 -14.60 9.59 2.45
N LEU A 140 -14.37 8.27 2.45
CA LEU A 140 -13.95 7.53 1.29
C LEU A 140 -15.12 6.80 0.64
N GLU A 141 -15.01 6.59 -0.66
CA GLU A 141 -15.82 5.65 -1.44
C GLU A 141 -15.09 4.31 -1.54
N ASN A 142 -15.81 3.21 -1.77
CA ASN A 142 -15.16 1.95 -2.08
C ASN A 142 -14.60 2.02 -3.50
N SER A 143 -13.40 1.47 -3.69
CA SER A 143 -12.84 1.31 -5.02
C SER A 143 -13.78 0.43 -5.86
N SER A 144 -14.16 0.92 -7.03
CA SER A 144 -14.90 0.13 -8.01
C SER A 144 -13.97 -0.93 -8.63
N GLU A 145 -14.51 -1.80 -9.47
CA GLU A 145 -13.72 -2.74 -10.28
C GLU A 145 -12.65 -2.05 -11.15
N LEU A 146 -12.79 -0.75 -11.38
CA LEU A 146 -11.85 0.08 -12.14
C LEU A 146 -10.60 0.50 -11.35
N GLY A 147 -10.51 0.20 -10.06
CA GLY A 147 -9.31 0.42 -9.23
C GLY A 147 -9.34 1.72 -8.41
N ALA A 148 -8.18 2.38 -8.30
CA ALA A 148 -7.99 3.55 -7.45
C ALA A 148 -8.79 4.78 -7.91
N PHE A 149 -9.18 5.65 -6.97
CA PHE A 149 -9.85 6.91 -7.24
C PHE A 149 -9.08 8.10 -6.67
N PRO A 150 -9.26 9.32 -7.26
CA PRO A 150 -8.57 10.51 -6.78
C PRO A 150 -9.22 11.10 -5.53
N VAL A 151 -8.39 11.51 -4.57
CA VAL A 151 -8.74 12.37 -3.45
C VAL A 151 -7.88 13.62 -3.54
N GLU A 152 -8.51 14.78 -3.64
CA GLU A 152 -7.84 16.07 -3.69
C GLU A 152 -8.15 16.87 -2.43
N VAL A 153 -7.11 17.39 -1.79
CA VAL A 153 -7.22 18.23 -0.61
C VAL A 153 -6.39 19.50 -0.82
N ILE A 154 -7.01 20.64 -0.60
CA ILE A 154 -6.31 21.93 -0.57
C ILE A 154 -6.34 22.43 0.86
N TYR A 155 -5.18 22.74 1.40
CA TYR A 155 -5.03 23.23 2.75
C TYR A 155 -4.00 24.34 2.85
N THR A 156 -4.12 25.15 3.89
CA THR A 156 -3.13 26.16 4.30
C THR A 156 -2.50 25.76 5.62
N SER A 157 -1.29 26.20 5.84
CA SER A 157 -0.59 26.07 7.11
C SER A 157 0.48 27.15 7.21
N ARG A 158 1.11 27.28 8.37
CA ARG A 158 2.21 28.20 8.59
C ARG A 158 3.46 27.46 8.98
N VAL A 159 4.59 27.85 8.39
CA VAL A 159 5.92 27.36 8.70
C VAL A 159 6.80 28.52 9.20
N ASP A 160 7.79 28.21 10.02
CA ASP A 160 8.73 29.22 10.48
C ASP A 160 9.75 29.51 9.35
N PHE A 161 9.59 30.64 8.66
CA PHE A 161 10.46 31.06 7.57
C PHE A 161 11.42 32.16 8.05
N PRO A 162 12.75 31.99 7.91
CA PRO A 162 13.73 32.95 8.39
C PRO A 162 13.76 34.21 7.53
N ARG A 163 13.86 35.38 8.15
CA ARG A 163 13.86 36.67 7.43
C ARG A 163 15.16 36.93 6.64
N MET A 164 16.29 36.41 7.06
CA MET A 164 17.59 36.64 6.42
C MET A 164 18.30 35.31 6.06
N SER A 165 18.59 34.49 7.04
CA SER A 165 19.25 33.19 6.87
C SER A 165 18.83 32.22 7.95
N GLY A 166 18.79 30.92 7.64
CA GLY A 166 18.40 29.90 8.60
C GLY A 166 17.98 28.61 7.93
N ARG A 167 17.39 27.73 8.71
CA ARG A 167 16.80 26.46 8.25
C ARG A 167 15.29 26.59 8.22
N VAL A 168 14.68 26.10 7.16
CA VAL A 168 13.21 25.98 7.04
C VAL A 168 12.87 24.50 7.10
N GLU A 169 11.98 24.13 8.00
CA GLU A 169 11.42 22.80 8.09
C GLU A 169 10.05 22.80 7.43
N LEU A 170 9.89 21.91 6.44
CA LEU A 170 8.67 21.78 5.66
C LEU A 170 8.10 20.37 5.90
N PRO A 171 7.24 20.18 6.90
CA PRO A 171 6.68 18.88 7.20
C PRO A 171 5.58 18.49 6.19
N THR A 172 5.45 17.18 5.94
CA THR A 172 4.40 16.61 5.10
C THR A 172 3.20 16.16 5.94
N PRO A 173 1.98 16.07 5.35
CA PRO A 173 0.84 15.44 6.00
C PRO A 173 1.12 13.99 6.37
N ARG A 174 0.47 13.51 7.44
CA ARG A 174 0.49 12.12 7.85
C ARG A 174 -0.86 11.46 7.56
N PHE A 175 -0.81 10.20 7.17
CA PHE A 175 -1.98 9.40 6.84
C PHE A 175 -2.04 8.17 7.76
N ASP A 176 -3.24 7.70 8.05
CA ASP A 176 -3.48 6.46 8.79
C ASP A 176 -3.50 5.22 7.87
N VAL A 177 -3.06 5.37 6.63
CA VAL A 177 -2.89 4.33 5.62
C VAL A 177 -1.50 4.42 5.01
N LYS A 178 -1.06 3.32 4.41
CA LYS A 178 0.24 3.25 3.75
C LYS A 178 0.29 4.16 2.51
N LEU A 179 1.38 4.90 2.37
CA LEU A 179 1.71 5.69 1.20
C LEU A 179 2.89 5.05 0.46
N ASN A 180 2.67 4.64 -0.79
CA ASN A 180 3.68 3.93 -1.57
C ASN A 180 4.66 4.88 -2.27
N ASN A 181 4.15 5.91 -2.94
CA ASN A 181 4.96 6.86 -3.69
C ASN A 181 4.52 8.29 -3.42
N ALA A 182 5.48 9.20 -3.28
CA ALA A 182 5.22 10.63 -3.11
C ALA A 182 6.12 11.47 -4.01
N HIS A 183 5.52 12.51 -4.59
CA HIS A 183 6.22 13.56 -5.30
C HIS A 183 5.82 14.91 -4.74
N TRP A 184 6.79 15.80 -4.53
CA TRP A 184 6.55 17.12 -4.00
C TRP A 184 7.17 18.19 -4.89
N TRP A 185 6.32 19.04 -5.46
CA TRP A 185 6.73 20.28 -6.13
C TRP A 185 6.62 21.40 -5.11
N LEU A 186 7.77 22.00 -4.79
CA LEU A 186 7.89 23.01 -3.78
C LEU A 186 8.33 24.32 -4.44
N TYR A 187 7.50 25.34 -4.32
CA TYR A 187 7.75 26.69 -4.79
C TYR A 187 8.09 27.58 -3.60
N LEU A 188 9.34 28.03 -3.54
CA LEU A 188 9.89 28.84 -2.48
C LEU A 188 10.08 30.29 -2.95
N PRO A 189 10.16 31.29 -2.04
CA PRO A 189 10.45 32.68 -2.38
C PRO A 189 11.74 32.83 -3.18
N ARG A 190 11.73 33.70 -4.18
CA ARG A 190 12.86 33.84 -5.11
C ARG A 190 14.03 34.63 -4.56
N ASP A 191 13.80 35.45 -3.53
CA ASP A 191 14.80 36.36 -2.95
C ASP A 191 15.79 35.66 -2.01
N TYR A 192 15.69 34.33 -1.90
CA TYR A 192 16.56 33.48 -1.08
C TYR A 192 17.38 32.50 -1.92
N ALA A 193 18.60 32.24 -1.49
CA ALA A 193 19.44 31.20 -2.05
C ALA A 193 19.30 29.91 -1.20
N TYR A 194 18.97 28.80 -1.83
CA TYR A 194 18.75 27.50 -1.17
C TYR A 194 19.94 26.57 -1.50
N SER A 195 20.72 26.18 -0.50
CA SER A 195 21.99 25.45 -0.71
C SER A 195 21.96 23.99 -0.20
N SER A 196 21.21 23.66 0.84
CA SER A 196 21.17 22.34 1.44
C SER A 196 19.75 21.82 1.51
N PHE A 197 19.55 20.54 1.12
CA PHE A 197 18.27 19.86 1.20
C PHE A 197 18.47 18.54 1.91
N GLU A 198 17.83 18.39 3.07
CA GLU A 198 17.88 17.20 3.90
C GLU A 198 16.46 16.75 4.24
N GLY A 199 16.24 15.46 4.42
CA GLY A 199 14.93 14.94 4.82
C GLY A 199 14.67 13.52 4.33
N SER A 200 13.42 13.08 4.47
CA SER A 200 12.97 11.75 4.03
C SER A 200 12.72 11.63 2.52
N MET A 201 12.73 12.76 1.80
CA MET A 201 12.55 12.80 0.34
C MET A 201 13.84 13.19 -0.36
N ASN A 202 14.13 12.53 -1.46
CA ASN A 202 15.30 12.85 -2.30
C ASN A 202 14.96 14.00 -3.25
N ARG A 203 15.87 14.99 -3.33
CA ARG A 203 15.76 16.04 -4.34
C ARG A 203 15.92 15.43 -5.72
N THR A 204 14.96 15.70 -6.61
CA THR A 204 15.03 15.30 -8.02
C THR A 204 15.17 16.57 -8.87
N ASP A 205 16.18 16.60 -9.71
CA ASP A 205 16.35 17.71 -10.66
C ASP A 205 15.26 17.63 -11.73
N SER A 206 14.58 18.75 -11.98
CA SER A 206 13.52 18.84 -13.00
C SER A 206 14.01 18.44 -14.41
N GLN A 207 15.29 18.68 -14.72
CA GLN A 207 15.90 18.23 -15.98
C GLN A 207 16.07 16.69 -16.02
N ALA A 208 16.33 16.04 -14.89
CA ALA A 208 16.46 14.60 -14.83
C ALA A 208 15.08 13.91 -15.01
N ILE A 209 14.00 14.52 -14.50
CA ILE A 209 12.63 14.06 -14.73
C ILE A 209 12.27 14.22 -16.22
N ALA A 210 12.49 15.39 -16.81
CA ALA A 210 12.23 15.65 -18.21
C ALA A 210 12.97 14.67 -19.13
N ARG A 211 14.25 14.36 -18.83
CA ARG A 211 15.03 13.35 -19.56
C ARG A 211 14.50 11.93 -19.37
N ARG A 212 13.98 11.57 -18.20
CA ARG A 212 13.33 10.27 -17.97
C ARG A 212 12.00 10.15 -18.71
N VAL A 213 11.17 11.17 -18.65
CA VAL A 213 9.89 11.23 -19.38
C VAL A 213 10.14 11.15 -20.89
N SER A 214 11.11 11.93 -21.43
CA SER A 214 11.43 11.89 -22.86
C SER A 214 12.04 10.55 -23.34
N LYS A 215 12.59 9.74 -22.44
CA LYS A 215 13.05 8.38 -22.76
C LYS A 215 11.92 7.35 -22.77
N LEU A 216 10.83 7.60 -22.07
CA LEU A 216 9.65 6.74 -21.98
C LEU A 216 8.57 7.14 -23.01
N ASP A 217 8.65 8.35 -23.54
CA ASP A 217 7.83 8.86 -24.64
C ASP A 217 8.61 8.70 -25.95
N THR A 218 8.57 7.50 -26.50
CA THR A 218 9.26 7.16 -27.77
C THR A 218 8.58 7.78 -28.98
N THR A 219 7.29 8.08 -28.87
CA THR A 219 6.49 8.69 -29.96
C THR A 219 6.54 10.22 -29.95
N LYS A 220 7.04 10.85 -28.86
CA LYS A 220 7.11 12.31 -28.66
C LYS A 220 5.76 13.01 -28.73
N ASP A 221 4.67 12.32 -28.41
CA ASP A 221 3.29 12.88 -28.38
C ASP A 221 2.90 13.42 -27.00
N GLY A 222 3.81 13.41 -26.02
CA GLY A 222 3.60 13.84 -24.65
C GLY A 222 2.88 12.81 -23.77
N ARG A 223 2.68 11.57 -24.25
CA ARG A 223 2.10 10.45 -23.51
C ARG A 223 3.16 9.40 -23.24
N LEU A 224 3.04 8.73 -22.10
CA LEU A 224 3.91 7.61 -21.78
C LEU A 224 3.44 6.37 -22.54
N ASP A 225 4.35 5.83 -23.37
CA ASP A 225 4.13 4.54 -24.02
C ASP A 225 4.10 3.42 -22.95
N LYS A 226 3.16 2.48 -23.07
CA LYS A 226 2.98 1.36 -22.14
C LYS A 226 4.01 0.27 -22.36
#